data_0c6b661f7592eb44b7032f3a5b017f41
#
_entry.id   0c6b661f7592eb44b7032f3a5b017f41
#
_cell.length_a   1.000
_cell.length_b   1.000
_cell.length_c   1.000
_cell.angle_alpha   90.00
_cell.angle_beta   90.00
_cell.angle_gamma   90.00
#
_symmetry.space_group_name_H-M   'P 1'
#
loop_
_entity.id
_entity.type
_entity.pdbx_description
1 polymer ?
#
loop_
_entity_poly.entity_id
_entity_poly.type
_entity_poly.pdbx_seq_one_letter_code
_entity_poly.pdbx_strand_id
1 'polypeptide(L)'
;MATVAADINDFVAGTLAHLGPLKFQQIAQTLQSHPVMSKWLAKEKVVFDNGNGIQRNLMSKLSNQAAHVGLLDTDTYDIPDLMVQLNVPWRHAQSKWGFVYQTDILMNRGDAAVFNVIEPRRADALISLSEELEQKAWDAPADENDNTVPYGVPYWVVIDASTGFNGGAAFGTTVAGVNLSTHSNFKNYTDQYTNVSKSDLLKKMRTGTRKTGWMSPISIDDYRSGAGQKLQFYTGESVVADLEDIGESQNENLGRDLAPAGISGIGQVDMQLVFRRHPIFWVPQLDQSTFDHNAKNPIYAIDHSTFYPVCLKGDFLRESEAKEVPNQHNLYRIFVDLSYNYLCIDRRRNAVYATA
;
A
#
# COMPACT_ATOMS: atom_id res chain seq x y z
N MET A 1 12.27 -24.18 42.55
CA MET A 1 12.89 -23.95 41.25
C MET A 1 11.86 -23.66 40.15
N ALA A 2 10.80 -22.87 40.45
CA ALA A 2 9.81 -22.45 39.44
C ALA A 2 9.99 -20.98 39.02
N THR A 3 11.08 -20.35 39.44
CA THR A 3 11.28 -18.90 39.35
C THR A 3 12.06 -18.44 38.11
N VAL A 4 12.80 -19.33 37.44
CA VAL A 4 13.73 -18.93 36.38
C VAL A 4 13.01 -18.43 35.12
N ALA A 5 11.88 -19.01 34.78
CA ALA A 5 11.13 -18.58 33.57
C ALA A 5 10.40 -17.24 33.80
N ALA A 6 9.87 -17.03 35.01
CA ALA A 6 9.25 -15.76 35.38
C ALA A 6 10.29 -14.64 35.43
N ASP A 7 11.45 -14.91 36.05
CA ASP A 7 12.54 -13.94 36.15
C ASP A 7 13.10 -13.51 34.79
N ILE A 8 13.14 -14.44 33.80
CA ILE A 8 13.59 -14.12 32.44
C ILE A 8 12.58 -13.24 31.74
N ASN A 9 11.28 -13.55 31.84
CA ASN A 9 10.24 -12.75 31.23
C ASN A 9 10.19 -11.35 31.85
N ASP A 10 10.32 -11.24 33.18
CA ASP A 10 10.38 -9.95 33.88
C ASP A 10 11.63 -9.16 33.46
N PHE A 11 12.77 -9.82 33.29
CA PHE A 11 14.00 -9.19 32.84
C PHE A 11 13.88 -8.69 31.38
N VAL A 12 13.36 -9.51 30.46
CA VAL A 12 13.15 -9.13 29.08
C VAL A 12 12.09 -8.03 28.97
N ALA A 13 11.00 -8.14 29.73
CA ALA A 13 9.97 -7.10 29.77
C ALA A 13 10.51 -5.78 30.34
N GLY A 14 11.35 -5.84 31.36
CA GLY A 14 12.05 -4.67 31.90
C GLY A 14 13.00 -4.03 30.90
N THR A 15 13.75 -4.85 30.16
CA THR A 15 14.64 -4.38 29.09
C THR A 15 13.85 -3.72 27.94
N LEU A 16 12.79 -4.37 27.50
CA LEU A 16 11.91 -3.83 26.44
C LEU A 16 11.20 -2.54 26.90
N ALA A 17 10.79 -2.47 28.16
CA ALA A 17 10.20 -1.27 28.74
C ALA A 17 11.20 -0.11 28.84
N HIS A 18 12.47 -0.41 29.14
CA HIS A 18 13.54 0.60 29.21
C HIS A 18 13.92 1.12 27.82
N LEU A 19 13.98 0.25 26.81
CA LEU A 19 14.18 0.64 25.41
C LEU A 19 13.02 1.48 24.88
N GLY A 20 11.88 1.42 25.56
CA GLY A 20 10.64 2.07 25.13
C GLY A 20 10.04 1.42 23.89
N PRO A 21 8.86 1.85 23.45
CA PRO A 21 8.36 1.46 22.15
C PRO A 21 9.35 1.99 21.11
N LEU A 22 9.98 1.10 20.35
CA LEU A 22 10.71 1.49 19.15
C LEU A 22 9.74 2.31 18.35
N LYS A 23 10.01 3.61 18.23
CA LYS A 23 9.11 4.50 17.52
C LYS A 23 9.12 4.04 16.07
N PHE A 24 8.02 3.50 15.61
CA PHE A 24 7.82 3.11 14.23
C PHE A 24 8.26 4.23 13.26
N GLN A 25 8.09 5.49 13.67
CA GLN A 25 8.60 6.64 12.96
C GLN A 25 10.12 6.67 12.74
N GLN A 26 10.93 6.14 13.69
CA GLN A 26 12.40 6.12 13.51
C GLN A 26 12.82 5.10 12.46
N ILE A 27 12.17 3.94 12.43
CA ILE A 27 12.38 2.94 11.39
C ILE A 27 11.86 3.44 10.04
N ALA A 28 10.68 4.04 10.02
CA ALA A 28 10.11 4.63 8.83
C ALA A 28 10.96 5.79 8.27
N GLN A 29 11.63 6.56 9.11
CA GLN A 29 12.54 7.64 8.69
C GLN A 29 13.86 7.12 8.13
N THR A 30 14.39 6.01 8.65
CA THR A 30 15.62 5.41 8.14
C THR A 30 15.42 4.68 6.82
N LEU A 31 14.20 4.21 6.54
CA LEU A 31 13.81 3.53 5.32
C LEU A 31 13.12 4.49 4.33
N GLN A 32 13.71 5.64 4.07
CA GLN A 32 13.11 6.67 3.19
C GLN A 32 12.85 6.19 1.77
N SER A 33 13.60 5.21 1.29
CA SER A 33 13.39 4.56 -0.01
C SER A 33 12.23 3.56 -0.05
N HIS A 34 11.60 3.28 1.10
CA HIS A 34 10.48 2.36 1.21
C HIS A 34 9.17 3.10 1.50
N PRO A 35 8.43 3.52 0.47
CA PRO A 35 7.25 4.37 0.63
C PRO A 35 6.10 3.71 1.38
N VAL A 36 5.97 2.39 1.34
CA VAL A 36 4.91 1.67 2.07
C VAL A 36 5.11 1.82 3.56
N MET A 37 6.32 1.53 4.05
CA MET A 37 6.62 1.63 5.47
C MET A 37 6.60 3.06 5.98
N SER A 38 7.19 3.99 5.22
CA SER A 38 7.31 5.39 5.66
C SER A 38 6.00 6.17 5.57
N LYS A 39 5.12 5.84 4.63
CA LYS A 39 3.93 6.65 4.32
C LYS A 39 2.62 5.92 4.52
N TRP A 40 2.52 4.63 4.17
CA TRP A 40 1.25 3.90 4.22
C TRP A 40 1.00 3.29 5.59
N LEU A 41 2.01 2.61 6.14
CA LEU A 41 1.93 1.93 7.43
C LEU A 41 2.26 2.84 8.63
N ALA A 42 2.40 4.15 8.41
CA ALA A 42 2.49 5.09 9.51
C ALA A 42 1.24 4.99 10.39
N LYS A 43 1.43 4.82 11.70
CA LYS A 43 0.36 4.54 12.67
C LYS A 43 -0.83 5.51 12.58
N GLU A 44 -0.59 6.75 12.15
CA GLU A 44 -1.63 7.77 11.99
C GLU A 44 -2.52 7.56 10.76
N LYS A 45 -2.06 6.76 9.78
CA LYS A 45 -2.78 6.51 8.52
C LYS A 45 -3.42 5.13 8.45
N VAL A 46 -3.05 4.25 9.35
CA VAL A 46 -3.59 2.90 9.42
C VAL A 46 -4.98 2.92 10.02
N VAL A 47 -5.92 2.30 9.35
CA VAL A 47 -7.27 2.08 9.86
C VAL A 47 -7.27 0.80 10.69
N PHE A 48 -7.78 0.86 11.90
CA PHE A 48 -7.92 -0.31 12.77
C PHE A 48 -9.35 -0.84 12.70
N ASP A 49 -9.49 -2.14 12.41
CA ASP A 49 -10.77 -2.82 12.31
C ASP A 49 -10.77 -4.14 13.11
N ASN A 50 -11.93 -4.72 13.29
CA ASN A 50 -12.13 -5.98 13.99
C ASN A 50 -13.00 -6.92 13.14
N GLY A 51 -13.03 -8.20 13.49
CA GLY A 51 -13.90 -9.19 12.85
C GLY A 51 -13.12 -10.25 12.09
N ASN A 52 -13.85 -11.16 11.46
CA ASN A 52 -13.30 -12.29 10.71
C ASN A 52 -12.71 -11.90 9.34
N GLY A 53 -12.95 -10.69 8.90
CA GLY A 53 -12.46 -10.11 7.65
C GLY A 53 -12.85 -8.65 7.57
N ILE A 54 -12.21 -7.93 6.68
CA ILE A 54 -12.50 -6.52 6.43
C ILE A 54 -13.70 -6.46 5.47
N GLN A 55 -14.83 -5.99 5.96
CA GLN A 55 -16.06 -5.90 5.18
C GLN A 55 -16.44 -4.45 4.96
N ARG A 56 -16.78 -4.10 3.71
CA ARG A 56 -17.27 -2.75 3.35
C ARG A 56 -18.37 -2.87 2.32
N ASN A 57 -19.43 -2.11 2.51
CA ASN A 57 -20.54 -2.03 1.56
C ASN A 57 -20.26 -0.95 0.52
N LEU A 58 -20.40 -1.29 -0.75
CA LEU A 58 -20.18 -0.38 -1.87
C LEU A 58 -21.46 -0.21 -2.67
N MET A 59 -21.72 1.02 -3.10
CA MET A 59 -22.70 1.29 -4.14
C MET A 59 -22.03 1.17 -5.51
N SER A 60 -22.30 0.07 -6.23
CA SER A 60 -21.61 -0.27 -7.47
C SER A 60 -22.39 0.04 -8.73
N LYS A 61 -23.69 0.23 -8.61
CA LYS A 61 -24.60 0.51 -9.73
C LYS A 61 -25.42 1.77 -9.48
N LEU A 62 -25.85 2.40 -10.55
CA LEU A 62 -26.87 3.44 -10.54
C LEU A 62 -28.17 2.84 -11.06
N SER A 63 -29.30 3.27 -10.55
CA SER A 63 -30.61 2.76 -10.98
C SER A 63 -30.96 3.13 -12.41
N ASN A 64 -30.37 4.22 -12.95
CA ASN A 64 -30.68 4.78 -14.27
C ASN A 64 -32.19 5.01 -14.53
N GLN A 65 -32.98 5.20 -13.46
CA GLN A 65 -34.42 5.37 -13.54
C GLN A 65 -34.84 6.85 -13.77
N ALA A 66 -33.88 7.77 -13.75
CA ALA A 66 -34.15 9.14 -14.05
C ALA A 66 -34.44 9.32 -15.56
N ALA A 67 -35.66 9.74 -15.89
CA ALA A 67 -36.11 9.99 -17.25
C ALA A 67 -36.91 11.31 -17.33
N HIS A 68 -36.89 11.90 -18.49
CA HIS A 68 -37.86 12.96 -18.82
C HIS A 68 -39.14 12.28 -19.29
N VAL A 69 -40.25 12.53 -18.61
CA VAL A 69 -41.56 11.91 -18.88
C VAL A 69 -42.57 12.96 -19.34
N GLY A 70 -43.50 12.55 -20.20
CA GLY A 70 -44.62 13.36 -20.57
C GLY A 70 -45.69 13.42 -19.47
N LEU A 71 -46.60 14.40 -19.53
CA LEU A 71 -47.63 14.62 -18.51
C LEU A 71 -48.62 13.46 -18.33
N LEU A 72 -48.71 12.55 -19.28
CA LEU A 72 -49.66 11.42 -19.30
C LEU A 72 -48.95 10.07 -19.49
N ASP A 73 -47.62 10.01 -19.30
CA ASP A 73 -46.88 8.77 -19.41
C ASP A 73 -47.12 7.88 -18.18
N THR A 74 -47.10 6.59 -18.42
CA THR A 74 -47.20 5.60 -17.33
C THR A 74 -45.83 5.34 -16.76
N ASP A 75 -45.64 5.57 -15.47
CA ASP A 75 -44.40 5.27 -14.77
C ASP A 75 -44.21 3.79 -14.56
N THR A 76 -43.03 3.29 -14.89
CA THR A 76 -42.56 1.95 -14.51
C THR A 76 -41.48 2.07 -13.46
N TYR A 77 -41.63 1.41 -12.34
CA TYR A 77 -40.67 1.43 -11.25
C TYR A 77 -40.08 0.04 -11.01
N ASP A 78 -38.75 -0.05 -11.00
CA ASP A 78 -38.01 -1.24 -10.63
C ASP A 78 -37.08 -0.92 -9.46
N ILE A 79 -36.90 -1.86 -8.52
CA ILE A 79 -35.98 -1.72 -7.40
C ILE A 79 -34.70 -2.48 -7.69
N PRO A 80 -33.68 -1.83 -8.27
CA PRO A 80 -32.42 -2.50 -8.56
C PRO A 80 -31.60 -2.73 -7.30
N ASP A 81 -30.87 -3.82 -7.24
CA ASP A 81 -29.85 -4.05 -6.23
C ASP A 81 -28.62 -3.18 -6.54
N LEU A 82 -28.43 -2.14 -5.72
CA LEU A 82 -27.38 -1.14 -5.89
C LEU A 82 -26.11 -1.45 -5.09
N MET A 83 -26.25 -2.26 -4.04
CA MET A 83 -25.19 -2.47 -3.05
C MET A 83 -24.47 -3.80 -3.27
N VAL A 84 -23.16 -3.79 -3.07
CA VAL A 84 -22.32 -4.98 -3.05
C VAL A 84 -21.37 -4.92 -1.87
N GLN A 85 -21.09 -6.05 -1.27
CA GLN A 85 -20.17 -6.14 -0.14
C GLN A 85 -18.79 -6.58 -0.62
N LEU A 86 -17.77 -5.79 -0.27
CA LEU A 86 -16.37 -6.18 -0.32
C LEU A 86 -16.05 -7.06 0.88
N ASN A 87 -15.30 -8.13 0.65
CA ASN A 87 -14.78 -8.99 1.71
C ASN A 87 -13.28 -9.23 1.46
N VAL A 88 -12.45 -8.71 2.36
CA VAL A 88 -11.00 -8.84 2.30
C VAL A 88 -10.54 -9.64 3.51
N PRO A 89 -9.87 -10.79 3.31
CA PRO A 89 -9.38 -11.62 4.41
C PRO A 89 -8.19 -10.96 5.11
N TRP A 90 -8.00 -11.28 6.39
CA TRP A 90 -6.79 -10.91 7.10
C TRP A 90 -5.58 -11.68 6.57
N ARG A 91 -4.42 -11.02 6.57
CA ARG A 91 -3.11 -11.62 6.28
C ARG A 91 -2.19 -11.35 7.45
N HIS A 92 -1.33 -12.33 7.76
CA HIS A 92 -0.48 -12.30 8.92
C HIS A 92 0.97 -12.22 8.49
N ALA A 93 1.67 -11.20 8.96
CA ALA A 93 3.11 -11.05 8.84
C ALA A 93 3.75 -11.30 10.20
N GLN A 94 4.87 -12.01 10.21
CA GLN A 94 5.57 -12.39 11.41
C GLN A 94 7.07 -12.21 11.23
N SER A 95 7.71 -11.62 12.20
CA SER A 95 9.15 -11.70 12.38
C SER A 95 9.49 -12.32 13.74
N LYS A 96 10.69 -12.83 13.88
CA LYS A 96 11.15 -13.49 15.11
C LYS A 96 12.59 -13.13 15.40
N TRP A 97 12.88 -12.93 16.66
CA TRP A 97 14.24 -12.82 17.16
C TRP A 97 14.40 -13.63 18.44
N GLY A 98 15.62 -13.94 18.79
CA GLY A 98 15.86 -14.78 19.95
C GLY A 98 17.23 -14.54 20.57
N PHE A 99 17.39 -15.10 21.76
CA PHE A 99 18.64 -15.04 22.49
C PHE A 99 18.91 -16.39 23.21
N VAL A 100 20.17 -16.67 23.43
CA VAL A 100 20.62 -17.85 24.14
C VAL A 100 20.90 -17.47 25.62
N TYR A 101 20.18 -18.08 26.55
CA TYR A 101 20.23 -17.68 27.95
C TYR A 101 21.64 -17.75 28.55
N GLN A 102 22.38 -18.81 28.26
CA GLN A 102 23.74 -18.98 28.85
C GLN A 102 24.73 -17.97 28.28
N THR A 103 24.78 -17.81 26.96
CA THR A 103 25.78 -16.98 26.29
C THR A 103 25.46 -15.50 26.40
N ASP A 104 24.20 -15.15 26.13
CA ASP A 104 23.82 -13.76 25.99
C ASP A 104 23.47 -13.10 27.34
N ILE A 105 23.01 -13.88 28.32
CA ILE A 105 22.63 -13.37 29.64
C ILE A 105 23.64 -13.75 30.75
N LEU A 106 23.97 -15.04 30.90
CA LEU A 106 24.83 -15.46 32.02
C LEU A 106 26.30 -15.10 31.81
N MET A 107 26.83 -15.21 30.61
CA MET A 107 28.22 -14.89 30.31
C MET A 107 28.44 -13.38 30.12
N ASN A 108 27.46 -12.65 29.64
CA ASN A 108 27.48 -11.20 29.54
C ASN A 108 26.92 -10.57 30.84
N ARG A 109 27.70 -10.58 31.89
CA ARG A 109 27.31 -9.97 33.17
C ARG A 109 27.50 -8.45 33.10
N GLY A 110 26.40 -7.73 33.14
CA GLY A 110 26.35 -6.26 33.21
C GLY A 110 25.21 -5.71 32.37
N ASP A 111 24.47 -4.76 32.91
CA ASP A 111 23.28 -4.20 32.29
C ASP A 111 23.54 -3.66 30.86
N ALA A 112 24.68 -3.03 30.65
CA ALA A 112 25.10 -2.51 29.36
C ALA A 112 25.32 -3.59 28.28
N ALA A 113 25.86 -4.76 28.65
CA ALA A 113 26.13 -5.84 27.71
C ALA A 113 24.86 -6.52 27.24
N VAL A 114 23.87 -6.70 28.10
CA VAL A 114 22.57 -7.29 27.76
C VAL A 114 21.76 -6.35 26.84
N PHE A 115 21.78 -5.06 27.09
CA PHE A 115 21.14 -4.07 26.22
C PHE A 115 21.75 -4.11 24.81
N ASN A 116 23.07 -4.19 24.71
CA ASN A 116 23.77 -4.25 23.42
C ASN A 116 23.51 -5.51 22.60
N VAL A 117 23.03 -6.59 23.21
CA VAL A 117 22.69 -7.83 22.49
C VAL A 117 21.23 -7.86 22.04
N ILE A 118 20.31 -7.44 22.89
CA ILE A 118 18.85 -7.50 22.63
C ILE A 118 18.44 -6.42 21.62
N GLU A 119 18.95 -5.21 21.79
CA GLU A 119 18.57 -4.08 20.93
C GLU A 119 18.88 -4.29 19.44
N PRO A 120 20.11 -4.69 19.02
CA PRO A 120 20.39 -4.95 17.61
C PRO A 120 19.54 -6.10 17.03
N ARG A 121 19.30 -7.17 17.77
CA ARG A 121 18.48 -8.30 17.30
C ARG A 121 17.02 -7.92 17.14
N ARG A 122 16.49 -7.10 18.04
CA ARG A 122 15.13 -6.53 17.91
C ARG A 122 15.03 -5.60 16.71
N ALA A 123 16.01 -4.73 16.52
CA ALA A 123 16.06 -3.82 15.39
C ALA A 123 16.13 -4.59 14.05
N ASP A 124 16.98 -5.63 13.96
CA ASP A 124 17.09 -6.49 12.79
C ASP A 124 15.76 -7.17 12.46
N ALA A 125 15.07 -7.72 13.46
CA ALA A 125 13.76 -8.34 13.24
C ALA A 125 12.70 -7.35 12.71
N LEU A 126 12.72 -6.11 13.20
CA LEU A 126 11.79 -5.07 12.73
C LEU A 126 12.16 -4.55 11.33
N ILE A 127 13.45 -4.44 11.01
CA ILE A 127 13.92 -4.08 9.68
C ILE A 127 13.51 -5.17 8.69
N SER A 128 13.78 -6.44 9.01
CA SER A 128 13.39 -7.58 8.15
C SER A 128 11.88 -7.64 7.93
N LEU A 129 11.08 -7.38 8.97
CA LEU A 129 9.62 -7.29 8.82
C LEU A 129 9.22 -6.14 7.91
N SER A 130 9.88 -5.00 8.03
CA SER A 130 9.61 -3.82 7.22
C SER A 130 9.92 -4.05 5.74
N GLU A 131 11.01 -4.74 5.45
CA GLU A 131 11.39 -5.12 4.07
C GLU A 131 10.37 -6.09 3.46
N GLU A 132 9.94 -7.09 4.21
CA GLU A 132 8.91 -8.04 3.76
C GLU A 132 7.57 -7.33 3.50
N LEU A 133 7.16 -6.42 4.38
CA LEU A 133 5.93 -5.63 4.21
C LEU A 133 6.00 -4.73 2.96
N GLU A 134 7.17 -4.13 2.69
CA GLU A 134 7.38 -3.33 1.49
C GLU A 134 7.30 -4.18 0.24
N GLN A 135 7.98 -5.32 0.21
CA GLN A 135 7.98 -6.24 -0.94
C GLN A 135 6.57 -6.74 -1.23
N LYS A 136 5.86 -7.21 -0.21
CA LYS A 136 4.52 -7.79 -0.38
C LYS A 136 3.43 -6.77 -0.69
N ALA A 137 3.65 -5.49 -0.44
CA ALA A 137 2.73 -4.44 -0.87
C ALA A 137 2.68 -4.27 -2.39
N TRP A 138 3.77 -4.59 -3.07
CA TRP A 138 3.88 -4.54 -4.54
C TRP A 138 3.65 -5.89 -5.21
N ASP A 139 3.21 -6.89 -4.47
CA ASP A 139 2.88 -8.23 -4.92
C ASP A 139 1.36 -8.45 -4.96
N ALA A 140 0.92 -9.49 -5.63
CA ALA A 140 -0.47 -9.93 -5.64
C ALA A 140 -0.53 -11.43 -5.36
N PRO A 141 -1.58 -11.94 -4.69
CA PRO A 141 -1.79 -13.37 -4.56
C PRO A 141 -1.82 -14.06 -5.92
N ALA A 142 -1.21 -15.21 -6.02
CA ALA A 142 -1.17 -15.99 -7.26
C ALA A 142 -2.55 -16.54 -7.62
N ASP A 143 -3.31 -16.96 -6.61
CA ASP A 143 -4.67 -17.49 -6.75
C ASP A 143 -5.52 -17.20 -5.50
N GLU A 144 -6.76 -17.67 -5.50
CA GLU A 144 -7.71 -17.50 -4.39
C GLU A 144 -7.30 -18.23 -3.11
N ASN A 145 -6.49 -19.30 -3.23
CA ASN A 145 -6.05 -20.12 -2.09
C ASN A 145 -4.75 -19.61 -1.44
N ASP A 146 -4.08 -18.65 -2.07
CA ASP A 146 -2.89 -18.06 -1.49
C ASP A 146 -3.25 -17.22 -0.26
N ASN A 147 -2.93 -17.76 0.91
CA ASN A 147 -3.23 -17.15 2.21
C ASN A 147 -2.05 -16.34 2.77
N THR A 148 -0.93 -16.28 2.09
CA THR A 148 0.31 -15.68 2.57
C THR A 148 0.51 -14.26 2.07
N VAL A 149 0.17 -13.98 0.81
CA VAL A 149 0.35 -12.67 0.18
C VAL A 149 -0.85 -11.75 0.46
N PRO A 150 -0.63 -10.51 0.91
CA PRO A 150 -1.71 -9.53 1.06
C PRO A 150 -2.24 -9.06 -0.31
N TYR A 151 -3.40 -8.43 -0.31
CA TYR A 151 -3.96 -7.82 -1.50
C TYR A 151 -3.25 -6.49 -1.80
N GLY A 152 -2.02 -6.60 -2.34
CA GLY A 152 -1.17 -5.46 -2.66
C GLY A 152 -1.67 -4.59 -3.82
N VAL A 153 -0.83 -3.68 -4.26
CA VAL A 153 -1.18 -2.74 -5.34
C VAL A 153 -1.55 -3.45 -6.64
N PRO A 154 -0.80 -4.46 -7.14
CA PRO A 154 -1.16 -5.14 -8.39
C PRO A 154 -2.46 -5.94 -8.32
N TYR A 155 -2.90 -6.32 -7.13
CA TYR A 155 -4.22 -6.96 -6.95
C TYR A 155 -5.37 -5.97 -7.18
N TRP A 156 -5.24 -4.74 -6.66
CA TRP A 156 -6.27 -3.72 -6.77
C TRP A 156 -6.20 -2.92 -8.06
N VAL A 157 -5.00 -2.70 -8.60
CA VAL A 157 -4.73 -1.87 -9.77
C VAL A 157 -4.07 -2.73 -10.84
N VAL A 158 -4.90 -3.43 -11.59
CA VAL A 158 -4.48 -4.44 -12.57
C VAL A 158 -4.14 -3.78 -13.89
N ILE A 159 -3.05 -4.22 -14.52
CA ILE A 159 -2.61 -3.79 -15.85
C ILE A 159 -3.47 -4.50 -16.92
N ASP A 160 -3.98 -3.75 -17.87
CA ASP A 160 -4.69 -4.27 -19.03
C ASP A 160 -4.20 -3.58 -20.31
N ALA A 161 -4.24 -4.31 -21.43
CA ALA A 161 -3.78 -3.81 -22.72
C ALA A 161 -4.67 -2.70 -23.31
N SER A 162 -5.91 -2.61 -22.84
CA SER A 162 -6.89 -1.68 -23.37
C SER A 162 -6.90 -0.36 -22.61
N THR A 163 -7.00 0.75 -23.32
CA THR A 163 -7.11 2.08 -22.71
C THR A 163 -8.50 2.32 -22.13
N GLY A 164 -8.59 2.73 -20.87
CA GLY A 164 -9.84 3.09 -20.21
C GLY A 164 -10.04 2.41 -18.87
N PHE A 165 -11.28 2.30 -18.39
CA PHE A 165 -11.63 1.57 -17.17
C PHE A 165 -11.77 0.07 -17.45
N ASN A 166 -10.66 -0.57 -17.79
CA ASN A 166 -10.60 -1.97 -18.22
C ASN A 166 -9.82 -2.87 -17.25
N GLY A 167 -9.18 -2.30 -16.23
CA GLY A 167 -8.42 -3.09 -15.26
C GLY A 167 -9.29 -4.17 -14.61
N GLY A 168 -8.97 -5.42 -14.94
CA GLY A 168 -9.70 -6.61 -14.54
C GLY A 168 -9.44 -7.06 -13.11
N ALA A 169 -9.53 -8.37 -12.89
CA ALA A 169 -9.09 -9.02 -11.66
C ALA A 169 -7.65 -9.53 -11.85
N ALA A 170 -6.87 -9.59 -10.79
CA ALA A 170 -5.52 -10.16 -10.81
C ALA A 170 -5.58 -11.66 -11.15
N PHE A 171 -6.61 -12.34 -10.67
CA PHE A 171 -6.94 -13.71 -11.02
C PHE A 171 -8.47 -13.90 -11.06
N GLY A 172 -8.94 -14.84 -11.88
CA GLY A 172 -10.38 -15.12 -12.03
C GLY A 172 -11.18 -13.95 -12.57
N THR A 173 -12.39 -13.75 -12.07
CA THR A 173 -13.34 -12.69 -12.49
C THR A 173 -13.83 -11.81 -11.35
N THR A 174 -13.40 -12.11 -10.12
CA THR A 174 -13.83 -11.45 -8.90
C THR A 174 -12.68 -10.71 -8.23
N VAL A 175 -12.97 -9.58 -7.62
CA VAL A 175 -12.03 -8.82 -6.79
C VAL A 175 -12.66 -8.61 -5.42
N ALA A 176 -12.05 -9.16 -4.38
CA ALA A 176 -12.54 -9.10 -2.99
C ALA A 176 -14.04 -9.47 -2.86
N GLY A 177 -14.47 -10.50 -3.57
CA GLY A 177 -15.87 -10.97 -3.59
C GLY A 177 -16.78 -10.26 -4.59
N VAL A 178 -16.33 -9.19 -5.25
CA VAL A 178 -17.12 -8.45 -6.24
C VAL A 178 -16.86 -8.99 -7.65
N ASN A 179 -17.90 -9.45 -8.33
CA ASN A 179 -17.82 -9.91 -9.72
C ASN A 179 -17.77 -8.71 -10.68
N LEU A 180 -16.67 -8.58 -11.42
CA LEU A 180 -16.44 -7.47 -12.34
C LEU A 180 -17.28 -7.53 -13.63
N SER A 181 -17.83 -8.67 -13.99
CA SER A 181 -18.76 -8.80 -15.12
C SER A 181 -20.10 -8.17 -14.80
N THR A 182 -20.58 -8.30 -13.56
CA THR A 182 -21.82 -7.71 -13.09
C THR A 182 -21.64 -6.26 -12.63
N HIS A 183 -20.47 -5.93 -12.04
CA HIS A 183 -20.14 -4.62 -11.48
C HIS A 183 -18.99 -3.97 -12.25
N SER A 184 -19.19 -3.69 -13.54
CA SER A 184 -18.17 -3.12 -14.44
C SER A 184 -17.63 -1.76 -13.98
N ASN A 185 -18.37 -1.05 -13.13
CA ASN A 185 -17.94 0.22 -12.54
C ASN A 185 -16.81 0.06 -11.51
N PHE A 186 -16.53 -1.17 -11.05
CA PHE A 186 -15.46 -1.44 -10.09
C PHE A 186 -14.13 -1.82 -10.77
N LYS A 187 -13.81 -1.23 -11.92
CA LYS A 187 -12.56 -1.42 -12.66
C LYS A 187 -11.66 -0.20 -12.55
N ASN A 188 -10.33 -0.42 -12.42
CA ASN A 188 -9.36 0.67 -12.43
C ASN A 188 -9.10 1.18 -13.86
N TYR A 189 -8.54 2.39 -13.95
CA TYR A 189 -8.12 2.97 -15.23
C TYR A 189 -6.78 2.37 -15.68
N THR A 190 -6.67 2.01 -16.95
CA THR A 190 -5.47 1.43 -17.57
C THR A 190 -5.13 2.20 -18.85
N ASP A 191 -3.86 2.32 -19.15
CA ASP A 191 -3.37 2.84 -20.42
C ASP A 191 -1.98 2.24 -20.70
N GLN A 192 -1.66 2.04 -21.98
CA GLN A 192 -0.35 1.56 -22.37
C GLN A 192 0.44 2.68 -23.04
N TYR A 193 1.75 2.73 -22.79
CA TYR A 193 2.65 3.67 -23.45
C TYR A 193 3.79 2.89 -24.13
N THR A 194 4.38 3.49 -25.14
CA THR A 194 5.53 2.91 -25.87
C THR A 194 6.81 3.58 -25.46
N ASN A 195 6.80 4.89 -25.30
CA ASN A 195 7.97 5.66 -24.95
C ASN A 195 7.65 6.63 -23.80
N VAL A 196 8.61 6.83 -22.91
CA VAL A 196 8.55 7.89 -21.91
C VAL A 196 8.81 9.22 -22.63
N SER A 197 7.75 9.87 -23.04
CA SER A 197 7.81 11.13 -23.80
C SER A 197 6.63 12.04 -23.47
N LYS A 198 6.79 13.32 -23.83
CA LYS A 198 5.76 14.34 -23.65
C LYS A 198 4.50 14.06 -24.46
N SER A 199 4.67 13.50 -25.66
CA SER A 199 3.58 13.21 -26.60
C SER A 199 2.86 11.90 -26.31
N ASP A 200 3.50 10.94 -25.65
CA ASP A 200 2.94 9.62 -25.32
C ASP A 200 2.59 9.53 -23.84
N LEU A 201 3.53 9.17 -22.98
CA LEU A 201 3.29 8.91 -21.55
C LEU A 201 2.62 10.09 -20.85
N LEU A 202 3.21 11.31 -20.94
CA LEU A 202 2.68 12.46 -20.21
C LEU A 202 1.28 12.87 -20.68
N LYS A 203 0.98 12.68 -21.97
CA LYS A 203 -0.37 12.91 -22.53
C LYS A 203 -1.37 11.92 -21.93
N LYS A 204 -1.01 10.64 -21.82
CA LYS A 204 -1.83 9.58 -21.23
C LYS A 204 -2.03 9.79 -19.73
N MET A 205 -0.98 10.13 -18.98
CA MET A 205 -1.10 10.50 -17.57
C MET A 205 -2.03 11.70 -17.34
N ARG A 206 -1.99 12.73 -18.21
CA ARG A 206 -2.91 13.86 -18.13
C ARG A 206 -4.36 13.45 -18.36
N THR A 207 -4.60 12.53 -19.30
CA THR A 207 -5.93 12.01 -19.59
C THR A 207 -6.45 11.15 -18.46
N GLY A 208 -5.63 10.24 -17.95
CA GLY A 208 -5.98 9.39 -16.82
C GLY A 208 -6.28 10.18 -15.55
N THR A 209 -5.41 11.14 -15.19
CA THR A 209 -5.64 12.00 -14.01
C THR A 209 -6.98 12.78 -14.10
N ARG A 210 -7.39 13.22 -15.30
CA ARG A 210 -8.70 13.87 -15.48
C ARG A 210 -9.85 12.89 -15.33
N LYS A 211 -9.71 11.65 -15.83
CA LYS A 211 -10.76 10.63 -15.78
C LYS A 211 -10.92 10.04 -14.39
N THR A 212 -9.81 9.82 -13.66
CA THR A 212 -9.83 9.29 -12.29
C THR A 212 -10.21 10.34 -11.26
N GLY A 213 -9.98 11.62 -11.54
CA GLY A 213 -10.30 12.74 -10.66
C GLY A 213 -11.78 13.16 -10.63
N TRP A 214 -12.69 12.35 -11.19
CA TRP A 214 -14.11 12.65 -11.16
C TRP A 214 -14.68 12.67 -9.74
N MET A 215 -15.48 13.70 -9.44
CA MET A 215 -16.18 13.84 -8.16
C MET A 215 -17.68 13.89 -8.40
N SER A 216 -18.47 13.28 -7.50
CA SER A 216 -19.91 13.36 -7.54
C SER A 216 -20.37 14.79 -7.24
N PRO A 217 -21.32 15.35 -8.00
CA PRO A 217 -21.92 16.65 -7.70
C PRO A 217 -22.80 16.61 -6.44
N ILE A 218 -23.23 15.44 -6.01
CA ILE A 218 -24.02 15.23 -4.81
C ILE A 218 -23.08 14.77 -3.68
N SER A 219 -23.07 15.51 -2.59
CA SER A 219 -22.39 15.12 -1.36
C SER A 219 -23.10 13.90 -0.76
N ILE A 220 -22.56 12.74 -1.00
CA ILE A 220 -22.85 11.54 -0.22
C ILE A 220 -21.87 11.56 0.94
N ASP A 221 -22.36 11.44 2.18
CA ASP A 221 -21.59 11.53 3.42
C ASP A 221 -20.43 10.51 3.45
N ASP A 222 -19.52 10.54 2.59
CA ASP A 222 -18.34 9.73 2.63
C ASP A 222 -17.26 10.23 1.66
N TYR A 223 -16.20 9.49 1.57
CA TYR A 223 -14.97 9.71 0.85
C TYR A 223 -15.12 10.41 -0.53
N ARG A 224 -16.30 10.47 -1.12
CA ARG A 224 -16.58 11.21 -2.37
C ARG A 224 -16.94 12.68 -2.15
N SER A 225 -17.23 13.08 -0.94
CA SER A 225 -17.70 14.44 -0.61
C SER A 225 -16.60 15.49 -0.53
N GLY A 226 -15.57 15.39 -1.36
CA GLY A 226 -14.67 16.50 -1.56
C GLY A 226 -13.40 16.56 -0.72
N ALA A 227 -13.03 15.51 -0.03
CA ALA A 227 -11.63 15.35 0.36
C ALA A 227 -10.81 15.29 -0.93
N GLY A 228 -9.99 16.28 -1.18
CA GLY A 228 -9.20 16.40 -2.40
C GLY A 228 -8.47 15.10 -2.69
N GLN A 229 -8.43 14.70 -3.96
CA GLN A 229 -7.73 13.52 -4.41
C GLN A 229 -6.29 13.55 -3.90
N LYS A 230 -5.90 12.55 -3.10
CA LYS A 230 -4.54 12.36 -2.59
C LYS A 230 -3.76 11.42 -3.51
N LEU A 231 -3.69 11.81 -4.78
CA LEU A 231 -3.05 11.01 -5.80
C LEU A 231 -1.53 11.06 -5.64
N GLN A 232 -0.89 9.91 -5.70
CA GLN A 232 0.56 9.76 -5.72
C GLN A 232 0.94 8.76 -6.80
N PHE A 233 2.08 9.00 -7.44
CA PHE A 233 2.60 8.12 -8.49
C PHE A 233 3.77 7.31 -7.95
N TYR A 234 3.83 6.04 -8.32
CA TYR A 234 4.86 5.09 -7.91
C TYR A 234 5.39 4.38 -9.15
N THR A 235 6.70 4.39 -9.34
CA THR A 235 7.32 3.78 -10.53
C THR A 235 8.75 3.34 -10.26
N GLY A 236 9.34 2.59 -11.20
CA GLY A 236 10.73 2.14 -11.17
C GLY A 236 11.70 3.25 -11.59
N GLU A 237 13.00 2.98 -11.38
CA GLU A 237 14.10 3.90 -11.60
C GLU A 237 14.21 4.35 -13.07
N SER A 238 14.08 3.43 -14.02
CA SER A 238 14.20 3.74 -15.45
C SER A 238 13.22 4.81 -15.91
N VAL A 239 11.99 4.75 -15.41
CA VAL A 239 10.93 5.72 -15.76
C VAL A 239 11.19 7.06 -15.07
N VAL A 240 11.69 7.04 -13.82
CA VAL A 240 12.04 8.27 -13.10
C VAL A 240 13.15 9.02 -13.82
N ALA A 241 14.23 8.32 -14.21
CA ALA A 241 15.35 8.92 -14.95
C ALA A 241 14.89 9.56 -16.28
N ASP A 242 14.08 8.83 -17.08
CA ASP A 242 13.53 9.36 -18.33
C ASP A 242 12.63 10.58 -18.11
N LEU A 243 11.88 10.63 -17.00
CA LEU A 243 11.04 11.77 -16.64
C LEU A 243 11.87 12.98 -16.18
N GLU A 244 12.98 12.75 -15.51
CA GLU A 244 13.95 13.80 -15.13
C GLU A 244 14.60 14.41 -16.37
N ASP A 245 15.03 13.61 -17.33
CA ASP A 245 15.58 14.07 -18.61
C ASP A 245 14.60 14.97 -19.36
N ILE A 246 13.29 14.59 -19.37
CA ILE A 246 12.24 15.42 -19.96
C ILE A 246 12.09 16.74 -19.20
N GLY A 247 12.19 16.71 -17.87
CA GLY A 247 12.13 17.89 -17.02
C GLY A 247 13.30 18.85 -17.29
N GLU A 248 14.52 18.33 -17.37
CA GLU A 248 15.74 19.11 -17.64
C GLU A 248 15.73 19.74 -19.03
N SER A 249 15.37 18.97 -20.06
CA SER A 249 15.31 19.47 -21.44
C SER A 249 14.33 20.63 -21.62
N GLN A 250 13.33 20.75 -20.76
CA GLN A 250 12.40 21.87 -20.76
C GLN A 250 12.95 23.11 -20.06
N ASN A 251 13.73 22.92 -19.00
CA ASN A 251 14.36 24.01 -18.29
C ASN A 251 15.42 24.72 -19.13
N GLU A 252 16.16 23.99 -19.96
CA GLU A 252 17.13 24.55 -20.88
C GLU A 252 16.49 25.48 -21.93
N ASN A 253 15.28 25.16 -22.40
CA ASN A 253 14.58 25.94 -23.43
C ASN A 253 13.82 27.17 -22.90
N LEU A 254 13.47 27.22 -21.61
CA LEU A 254 12.59 28.25 -21.03
C LEU A 254 13.31 29.20 -20.07
N GLY A 255 14.60 28.99 -19.80
CA GLY A 255 15.34 29.73 -18.80
C GLY A 255 15.00 29.31 -17.36
N ARG A 256 15.93 29.53 -16.45
CA ARG A 256 15.86 29.09 -15.04
C ARG A 256 14.66 29.67 -14.25
N ASP A 257 14.13 30.80 -14.67
CA ASP A 257 13.09 31.51 -13.90
C ASP A 257 11.69 30.94 -14.04
N LEU A 258 11.45 30.08 -15.03
CA LEU A 258 10.15 29.42 -15.29
C LEU A 258 10.11 27.96 -14.84
N ALA A 259 11.22 27.42 -14.34
CA ALA A 259 11.37 26.05 -13.88
C ALA A 259 10.39 25.64 -12.75
N PRO A 260 10.11 26.49 -11.73
CA PRO A 260 9.25 26.10 -10.62
C PRO A 260 7.79 25.85 -11.00
N ALA A 261 7.34 26.37 -12.12
CA ALA A 261 5.93 26.33 -12.52
C ALA A 261 5.52 25.03 -13.25
N GLY A 262 6.47 24.17 -13.64
CA GLY A 262 6.18 22.92 -14.33
C GLY A 262 5.27 23.07 -15.53
N ILE A 263 5.66 23.86 -16.53
CA ILE A 263 4.83 24.19 -17.71
C ILE A 263 4.36 22.94 -18.48
N SER A 264 5.11 21.85 -18.39
CA SER A 264 4.72 20.56 -18.97
C SER A 264 3.93 19.66 -18.04
N GLY A 265 3.76 20.04 -16.79
CA GLY A 265 3.18 19.22 -15.74
C GLY A 265 4.17 18.37 -14.94
N ILE A 266 5.45 18.43 -15.30
CA ILE A 266 6.57 17.87 -14.51
C ILE A 266 7.43 19.01 -13.98
N GLY A 267 7.75 18.97 -12.72
CA GLY A 267 8.64 19.91 -12.04
C GLY A 267 9.34 19.25 -10.87
N GLN A 268 10.49 19.75 -10.53
CA GLN A 268 11.23 19.38 -9.32
C GLN A 268 10.95 20.41 -8.23
N VAL A 269 10.38 19.96 -7.12
CA VAL A 269 10.19 20.78 -5.92
C VAL A 269 10.95 20.08 -4.81
N ASP A 270 11.92 20.75 -4.21
CA ASP A 270 12.76 20.19 -3.16
C ASP A 270 13.39 18.82 -3.50
N MET A 271 13.95 18.68 -4.71
CA MET A 271 14.52 17.43 -5.25
C MET A 271 13.49 16.30 -5.44
N GLN A 272 12.21 16.58 -5.41
CA GLN A 272 11.15 15.60 -5.66
C GLN A 272 10.50 15.84 -7.03
N LEU A 273 10.41 14.77 -7.82
CA LEU A 273 9.71 14.80 -9.09
C LEU A 273 8.20 14.96 -8.84
N VAL A 274 7.56 15.94 -9.50
CA VAL A 274 6.15 16.26 -9.32
C VAL A 274 5.42 16.35 -10.66
N PHE A 275 4.29 15.64 -10.78
CA PHE A 275 3.41 15.73 -11.92
C PHE A 275 2.08 16.38 -11.50
N ARG A 276 1.77 17.58 -12.01
CA ARG A 276 0.54 18.34 -11.69
C ARG A 276 0.28 18.48 -10.17
N ARG A 277 1.30 18.78 -9.39
CA ARG A 277 1.29 18.86 -7.92
C ARG A 277 1.13 17.49 -7.21
N HIS A 278 1.18 16.38 -7.94
CA HIS A 278 1.19 15.06 -7.35
C HIS A 278 2.61 14.50 -7.37
N PRO A 279 3.13 14.05 -6.24
CA PRO A 279 4.49 13.55 -6.18
C PRO A 279 4.63 12.22 -6.92
N ILE A 280 5.80 12.02 -7.53
CA ILE A 280 6.22 10.76 -8.12
C ILE A 280 7.29 10.18 -7.22
N PHE A 281 7.11 8.93 -6.81
CA PHE A 281 8.05 8.23 -5.94
C PHE A 281 8.68 7.07 -6.69
N TRP A 282 9.99 6.97 -6.55
CA TRP A 282 10.70 5.79 -6.91
C TRP A 282 10.45 4.68 -5.88
N VAL A 283 10.23 3.46 -6.37
CA VAL A 283 10.02 2.27 -5.57
C VAL A 283 11.02 1.22 -6.00
N PRO A 284 12.06 0.93 -5.19
CA PRO A 284 13.10 -0.04 -5.53
C PRO A 284 12.56 -1.45 -5.80
N GLN A 285 11.45 -1.81 -5.18
CA GLN A 285 10.82 -3.13 -5.37
C GLN A 285 10.29 -3.34 -6.80
N LEU A 286 9.88 -2.27 -7.47
CA LEU A 286 9.40 -2.34 -8.87
C LEU A 286 10.54 -2.61 -9.88
N ASP A 287 11.79 -2.37 -9.48
CA ASP A 287 12.98 -2.61 -10.31
C ASP A 287 13.52 -4.04 -10.16
N GLN A 288 13.02 -4.80 -9.19
CA GLN A 288 13.47 -6.17 -8.96
C GLN A 288 12.95 -7.12 -10.04
N SER A 289 13.80 -8.02 -10.50
CA SER A 289 13.46 -9.05 -11.49
C SER A 289 12.41 -10.06 -11.01
N THR A 290 12.19 -10.15 -9.71
CA THR A 290 11.18 -11.01 -9.09
C THR A 290 9.78 -10.43 -9.16
N PHE A 291 9.64 -9.15 -9.49
CA PHE A 291 8.34 -8.51 -9.66
C PHE A 291 7.76 -8.85 -11.05
N ASP A 292 6.58 -9.48 -11.09
CA ASP A 292 5.96 -10.03 -12.30
C ASP A 292 5.77 -9.01 -13.43
N HIS A 293 5.63 -7.73 -13.09
CA HIS A 293 5.38 -6.66 -14.04
C HIS A 293 6.59 -5.76 -14.31
N ASN A 294 7.76 -6.11 -13.81
CA ASN A 294 8.99 -5.32 -13.99
C ASN A 294 9.25 -4.99 -15.48
N ALA A 295 9.18 -5.98 -16.37
CA ALA A 295 9.39 -5.79 -17.81
C ALA A 295 8.43 -4.78 -18.46
N LYS A 296 7.32 -4.44 -17.79
CA LYS A 296 6.31 -3.49 -18.28
C LYS A 296 6.50 -2.07 -17.77
N ASN A 297 7.53 -1.81 -16.96
CA ASN A 297 7.82 -0.50 -16.37
C ASN A 297 6.56 0.22 -15.88
N PRO A 298 5.81 -0.35 -14.93
CA PRO A 298 4.52 0.17 -14.55
C PRO A 298 4.63 1.48 -13.78
N ILE A 299 3.69 2.38 -14.01
CA ILE A 299 3.48 3.59 -13.23
C ILE A 299 2.13 3.47 -12.55
N TYR A 300 2.12 3.26 -11.27
CA TYR A 300 0.92 3.19 -10.46
C TYR A 300 0.52 4.58 -9.95
N ALA A 301 -0.65 5.04 -10.31
CA ALA A 301 -1.26 6.25 -9.76
C ALA A 301 -2.31 5.85 -8.73
N ILE A 302 -2.01 6.06 -7.46
CA ILE A 302 -2.82 5.58 -6.33
C ILE A 302 -3.41 6.77 -5.58
N ASP A 303 -4.71 6.75 -5.39
CA ASP A 303 -5.42 7.70 -4.54
C ASP A 303 -5.53 7.17 -3.10
N HIS A 304 -4.72 7.70 -2.21
CA HIS A 304 -4.69 7.32 -0.79
C HIS A 304 -5.94 7.75 0.00
N SER A 305 -6.90 8.41 -0.61
CA SER A 305 -8.21 8.61 0.00
C SER A 305 -9.08 7.35 -0.09
N THR A 306 -8.82 6.49 -1.08
CA THR A 306 -9.60 5.27 -1.34
C THR A 306 -8.82 3.99 -1.14
N PHE A 307 -7.49 4.07 -1.17
CA PHE A 307 -6.57 2.96 -0.94
C PHE A 307 -5.78 3.18 0.35
N TYR A 308 -5.93 2.30 1.32
CA TYR A 308 -5.27 2.40 2.61
C TYR A 308 -5.08 1.03 3.27
N PRO A 309 -4.04 0.87 4.13
CA PRO A 309 -3.86 -0.33 4.92
C PRO A 309 -4.88 -0.39 6.07
N VAL A 310 -5.36 -1.59 6.34
CA VAL A 310 -6.23 -1.89 7.48
C VAL A 310 -5.52 -2.93 8.33
N CYS A 311 -5.39 -2.66 9.63
CA CYS A 311 -4.77 -3.57 10.59
C CYS A 311 -5.79 -4.04 11.62
N LEU A 312 -5.58 -5.26 12.12
CA LEU A 312 -6.39 -5.81 13.19
C LEU A 312 -6.07 -5.08 14.50
N LYS A 313 -7.12 -4.64 15.19
CA LYS A 313 -6.99 -3.92 16.46
C LYS A 313 -6.33 -4.81 17.52
N GLY A 314 -5.21 -4.35 18.07
CA GLY A 314 -4.44 -5.07 19.09
C GLY A 314 -3.34 -5.97 18.53
N ASP A 315 -3.20 -6.09 17.20
CA ASP A 315 -2.19 -6.92 16.55
C ASP A 315 -1.32 -6.10 15.56
N PHE A 316 -1.00 -4.86 15.94
CA PHE A 316 -0.12 -3.99 15.17
C PHE A 316 1.29 -4.00 15.77
N LEU A 317 2.23 -4.71 15.12
CA LEU A 317 3.60 -4.90 15.59
C LEU A 317 3.65 -5.36 17.06
N ARG A 318 2.80 -6.32 17.38
CA ARG A 318 2.69 -6.86 18.73
C ARG A 318 3.86 -7.79 19.03
N GLU A 319 4.63 -7.46 20.05
CA GLU A 319 5.69 -8.34 20.56
C GLU A 319 5.11 -9.35 21.55
N SER A 320 5.49 -10.62 21.39
CA SER A 320 5.12 -11.68 22.33
C SER A 320 6.06 -11.71 23.52
N GLU A 321 5.64 -12.37 24.61
CA GLU A 321 6.56 -12.75 25.68
C GLU A 321 7.64 -13.71 25.17
N ALA A 322 8.79 -13.74 25.84
CA ALA A 322 9.87 -14.67 25.54
C ALA A 322 9.42 -16.12 25.79
N LYS A 323 9.47 -16.95 24.76
CA LYS A 323 9.08 -18.37 24.82
C LYS A 323 10.27 -19.25 24.54
N GLU A 324 10.43 -20.32 25.35
CA GLU A 324 11.42 -21.34 25.10
C GLU A 324 11.14 -22.08 23.80
N VAL A 325 12.18 -22.34 23.03
CA VAL A 325 12.04 -23.05 21.75
C VAL A 325 11.97 -24.55 22.02
N PRO A 326 10.92 -25.25 21.58
CA PRO A 326 10.82 -26.69 21.72
C PRO A 326 12.05 -27.41 21.12
N ASN A 327 12.58 -28.40 21.85
CA ASN A 327 13.73 -29.20 21.45
C ASN A 327 15.09 -28.47 21.38
N GLN A 328 15.17 -27.22 21.84
CA GLN A 328 16.44 -26.48 21.93
C GLN A 328 16.62 -25.94 23.35
N HIS A 329 17.59 -26.46 24.04
CA HIS A 329 17.86 -26.05 25.42
C HIS A 329 18.45 -24.63 25.45
N ASN A 330 17.98 -23.80 26.38
CA ASN A 330 18.45 -22.42 26.60
C ASN A 330 18.22 -21.40 25.44
N LEU A 331 17.44 -21.73 24.44
CA LEU A 331 17.07 -20.77 23.38
C LEU A 331 15.66 -20.22 23.64
N TYR A 332 15.58 -18.89 23.73
CA TYR A 332 14.32 -18.14 23.85
C TYR A 332 14.05 -17.36 22.58
N ARG A 333 12.79 -17.29 22.19
CA ARG A 333 12.33 -16.53 21.03
C ARG A 333 11.19 -15.58 21.37
N ILE A 334 11.16 -14.47 20.68
CA ILE A 334 10.11 -13.45 20.73
C ILE A 334 9.58 -13.28 19.30
N PHE A 335 8.28 -13.23 19.17
CA PHE A 335 7.60 -13.00 17.89
C PHE A 335 7.13 -11.56 17.82
N VAL A 336 7.25 -10.97 16.64
CA VAL A 336 6.65 -9.69 16.30
C VAL A 336 5.58 -9.97 15.25
N ASP A 337 4.34 -9.81 15.63
CA ASP A 337 3.17 -10.16 14.81
C ASP A 337 2.47 -8.90 14.27
N LEU A 338 1.99 -9.00 13.05
CA LEU A 338 1.15 -7.99 12.41
C LEU A 338 0.07 -8.66 11.57
N SER A 339 -1.19 -8.36 11.86
CA SER A 339 -2.32 -8.81 11.05
C SER A 339 -2.89 -7.62 10.29
N TYR A 340 -2.81 -7.65 8.96
CA TYR A 340 -3.20 -6.54 8.12
C TYR A 340 -3.69 -6.99 6.74
N ASN A 341 -4.23 -6.07 5.99
CA ASN A 341 -4.40 -6.16 4.53
C ASN A 341 -4.61 -4.76 3.95
N TYR A 342 -4.54 -4.64 2.64
CA TYR A 342 -4.85 -3.38 1.94
C TYR A 342 -6.30 -3.41 1.45
N LEU A 343 -6.97 -2.28 1.59
CA LEU A 343 -8.34 -2.08 1.15
C LEU A 343 -8.39 -0.96 0.11
N CYS A 344 -9.08 -1.22 -0.99
CA CYS A 344 -9.42 -0.20 -1.98
C CYS A 344 -10.94 -0.13 -2.13
N ILE A 345 -11.54 0.98 -1.68
CA ILE A 345 -12.98 1.19 -1.74
C ILE A 345 -13.42 1.59 -3.15
N ASP A 346 -12.62 2.41 -3.85
CA ASP A 346 -12.93 2.87 -5.20
C ASP A 346 -11.75 2.69 -6.14
N ARG A 347 -11.78 1.62 -6.93
CA ARG A 347 -10.72 1.31 -7.90
C ARG A 347 -10.68 2.30 -9.06
N ARG A 348 -11.79 2.97 -9.40
CA ARG A 348 -11.85 3.93 -10.52
C ARG A 348 -11.01 5.18 -10.29
N ARG A 349 -10.67 5.48 -9.04
CA ARG A 349 -9.80 6.61 -8.71
C ARG A 349 -8.31 6.28 -8.88
N ASN A 350 -8.00 5.02 -9.13
CA ASN A 350 -6.64 4.55 -9.33
C ASN A 350 -6.38 4.25 -10.81
N ALA A 351 -5.15 4.48 -11.24
CA ALA A 351 -4.72 4.22 -12.61
C ALA A 351 -3.40 3.48 -12.67
N VAL A 352 -3.17 2.76 -13.76
CA VAL A 352 -1.86 2.19 -14.09
C VAL A 352 -1.53 2.46 -15.54
N TYR A 353 -0.27 2.80 -15.76
CA TYR A 353 0.31 2.99 -17.08
C TYR A 353 1.47 1.99 -17.20
N ALA A 354 1.48 1.21 -18.28
CA ALA A 354 2.49 0.19 -18.49
C ALA A 354 2.98 0.22 -19.94
N THR A 355 4.18 -0.29 -20.18
CA THR A 355 4.66 -0.47 -21.57
C THR A 355 3.83 -1.55 -22.27
N ALA A 356 3.69 -1.39 -23.58
CA ALA A 356 2.93 -2.28 -24.43
C ALA A 356 3.54 -3.70 -24.51
#